data_4125527743823aa572b7f82e7ab0f503
#
_entry.id   4125527743823aa572b7f82e7ab0f503
#
_cell.length_a   1.000
_cell.length_b   1.000
_cell.length_c   1.000
_cell.angle_alpha   90.00
_cell.angle_beta   90.00
_cell.angle_gamma   90.00
#
_symmetry.space_group_name_H-M   'P 1'
#
loop_
_entity.id
_entity.type
_entity.pdbx_description
1 polymer ?
#
loop_
_entity_poly.entity_id
_entity_poly.type
_entity_poly.pdbx_seq_one_letter_code
_entity_poly.pdbx_strand_id
1 'polypeptide(L)'
;MSDPYKALDFYNVDDLYTEEELMIRDAVRSWVSDRFMPVIEEHNRAATFPRDLIPELGELGVYGASLTGYGCAGLSPVASGLICQELERGDSGLRSFVSVQGSLCMFPIWAYGTEEQKQKYLPDMAAGKLIGCFGLTEADFGSNPGGMLTKAVEDGDHYVLNGSKYWITNGSTCQVAIVWAKLNGVIRGFLIDSDTPGFTGKQIKNKFSLRASDTSELVLEDCRIPKSQILPGIEGIKGPLSCLTQARYGIAFGVIGSAQAAYDEALRYSQMRISFDKPIARYQLVQNKLVWMASEITKAQLLCWKLAQMKEAGTMHHYHVSMAKRNNCWMALECCRIGRDILGANGITDEYQMMRHMCNLESVITYEGTHDIHGLIIGRQLTGEDAIT
;
A
#
# COMPACT_ATOMS: atom_id res chain seq x y z
N MET A 1 -11.21 25.47 15.87
CA MET A 1 -10.15 24.78 15.14
C MET A 1 -9.66 23.66 16.03
N SER A 2 -9.72 22.41 15.57
CA SER A 2 -9.11 21.27 16.29
C SER A 2 -7.61 21.47 16.35
N ASP A 3 -6.97 21.10 17.46
CA ASP A 3 -5.51 21.13 17.54
C ASP A 3 -4.90 20.33 16.36
N PRO A 4 -3.79 20.81 15.78
CA PRO A 4 -3.15 20.09 14.68
C PRO A 4 -2.72 18.68 15.11
N TYR A 5 -2.76 17.73 14.19
CA TYR A 5 -2.27 16.38 14.42
C TYR A 5 -0.83 16.41 14.94
N LYS A 6 -0.60 15.68 16.02
CA LYS A 6 0.74 15.52 16.60
C LYS A 6 1.10 14.03 16.64
N ALA A 7 2.05 13.63 15.80
CA ALA A 7 2.56 12.27 15.81
C ALA A 7 3.14 11.91 17.19
N LEU A 8 2.94 10.64 17.58
CA LEU A 8 3.62 10.09 18.75
C LEU A 8 5.12 9.97 18.46
N ASP A 9 5.92 10.64 19.27
CA ASP A 9 7.38 10.47 19.30
C ASP A 9 7.90 10.46 20.74
N PHE A 10 7.42 9.51 21.53
CA PHE A 10 7.78 9.39 22.96
C PHE A 10 9.23 8.95 23.18
N TYR A 11 9.86 8.36 22.16
CA TYR A 11 11.20 7.77 22.25
C TYR A 11 12.25 8.53 21.43
N ASN A 12 11.90 9.74 20.93
CA ASN A 12 12.73 10.57 20.07
C ASN A 12 13.20 9.81 18.80
N VAL A 13 12.28 9.09 18.17
CA VAL A 13 12.58 8.35 16.94
C VAL A 13 12.93 9.28 15.78
N ASP A 14 12.44 10.51 15.82
CA ASP A 14 12.77 11.55 14.85
C ASP A 14 14.28 11.87 14.81
N ASP A 15 15.02 11.68 15.90
CA ASP A 15 16.49 11.85 15.95
C ASP A 15 17.25 10.86 15.05
N LEU A 16 16.59 9.79 14.60
CA LEU A 16 17.16 8.79 13.69
C LEU A 16 17.06 9.18 12.22
N TYR A 17 16.28 10.22 11.89
CA TYR A 17 16.02 10.67 10.52
C TYR A 17 16.84 11.91 10.19
N THR A 18 17.21 12.06 8.92
CA THR A 18 17.87 13.28 8.45
C THR A 18 16.88 14.45 8.36
N GLU A 19 17.39 15.68 8.32
CA GLU A 19 16.56 16.88 8.13
C GLU A 19 15.75 16.80 6.82
N GLU A 20 16.34 16.29 5.74
CA GLU A 20 15.66 16.11 4.45
C GLU A 20 14.51 15.12 4.56
N GLU A 21 14.71 13.97 5.22
CA GLU A 21 13.66 12.96 5.43
C GLU A 21 12.50 13.50 6.27
N LEU A 22 12.80 14.29 7.29
CA LEU A 22 11.80 14.98 8.10
C LEU A 22 11.03 16.04 7.30
N MET A 23 11.70 16.84 6.48
CA MET A 23 11.06 17.84 5.61
C MET A 23 10.09 17.17 4.62
N ILE A 24 10.49 16.06 3.99
CA ILE A 24 9.64 15.30 3.07
C ILE A 24 8.41 14.73 3.81
N ARG A 25 8.62 14.11 4.96
CA ARG A 25 7.53 13.62 5.81
C ARG A 25 6.53 14.73 6.14
N ASP A 26 7.02 15.87 6.59
CA ASP A 26 6.19 16.98 7.06
C ASP A 26 5.43 17.66 5.92
N ALA A 27 6.00 17.70 4.72
CA ALA A 27 5.30 18.16 3.52
C ALA A 27 4.10 17.25 3.19
N VAL A 28 4.30 15.92 3.19
CA VAL A 28 3.20 14.96 2.96
C VAL A 28 2.18 15.00 4.11
N ARG A 29 2.63 15.13 5.37
CA ARG A 29 1.77 15.28 6.55
C ARG A 29 0.85 16.49 6.42
N SER A 30 1.38 17.62 6.02
CA SER A 30 0.60 18.85 5.82
C SER A 30 -0.41 18.66 4.69
N TRP A 31 0.02 18.13 3.54
CA TRP A 31 -0.88 17.86 2.43
C TRP A 31 -2.02 16.90 2.83
N VAL A 32 -1.72 15.81 3.53
CA VAL A 32 -2.75 14.87 4.02
C VAL A 32 -3.73 15.59 4.95
N SER A 33 -3.25 16.41 5.87
CA SER A 33 -4.11 17.15 6.81
C SER A 33 -4.99 18.19 6.12
N ASP A 34 -4.44 18.93 5.16
CA ASP A 34 -5.09 20.10 4.58
C ASP A 34 -5.94 19.76 3.35
N ARG A 35 -5.56 18.70 2.59
CA ARG A 35 -6.20 18.37 1.32
C ARG A 35 -7.02 17.09 1.39
N PHE A 36 -6.48 16.04 2.02
CA PHE A 36 -7.11 14.71 1.99
C PHE A 36 -8.10 14.50 3.16
N MET A 37 -7.72 14.84 4.39
CA MET A 37 -8.57 14.62 5.57
C MET A 37 -9.95 15.30 5.48
N PRO A 38 -10.08 16.51 4.90
CA PRO A 38 -11.40 17.14 4.76
C PRO A 38 -12.41 16.40 3.89
N VAL A 39 -11.96 15.53 2.99
CA VAL A 39 -12.82 14.87 1.98
C VAL A 39 -12.96 13.35 2.17
N ILE A 40 -12.08 12.72 2.97
CA ILE A 40 -12.01 11.25 3.04
C ILE A 40 -13.31 10.60 3.53
N GLU A 41 -14.01 11.18 4.52
CA GLU A 41 -15.22 10.57 5.07
C GLU A 41 -16.36 10.54 4.05
N GLU A 42 -16.52 11.59 3.25
CA GLU A 42 -17.48 11.62 2.14
C GLU A 42 -17.15 10.53 1.11
N HIS A 43 -15.89 10.45 0.67
CA HIS A 43 -15.44 9.43 -0.27
C HIS A 43 -15.56 8.01 0.29
N ASN A 44 -15.30 7.82 1.59
CA ASN A 44 -15.49 6.54 2.25
C ASN A 44 -16.97 6.11 2.26
N ARG A 45 -17.91 7.03 2.58
CA ARG A 45 -19.36 6.77 2.52
C ARG A 45 -19.81 6.44 1.09
N ALA A 46 -19.36 7.23 0.12
CA ALA A 46 -19.71 7.07 -1.29
C ALA A 46 -19.02 5.86 -1.97
N ALA A 47 -18.01 5.26 -1.32
CA ALA A 47 -17.14 4.24 -1.90
C ALA A 47 -16.45 4.71 -3.20
N THR A 48 -15.89 5.92 -3.19
CA THR A 48 -15.18 6.56 -4.29
C THR A 48 -13.80 7.03 -3.85
N PHE A 49 -12.87 7.19 -4.80
CA PHE A 49 -11.55 7.77 -4.55
C PHE A 49 -11.54 9.26 -4.95
N PRO A 50 -10.90 10.18 -4.21
CA PRO A 50 -10.82 11.61 -4.52
C PRO A 50 -9.85 11.85 -5.69
N ARG A 51 -10.30 11.63 -6.92
CA ARG A 51 -9.46 11.65 -8.13
C ARG A 51 -8.87 13.03 -8.44
N ASP A 52 -9.53 14.10 -8.02
CA ASP A 52 -9.07 15.47 -8.22
C ASP A 52 -7.76 15.79 -7.49
N LEU A 53 -7.40 14.95 -6.49
CA LEU A 53 -6.15 15.07 -5.75
C LEU A 53 -4.95 14.34 -6.41
N ILE A 54 -5.18 13.55 -7.47
CA ILE A 54 -4.13 12.77 -8.14
C ILE A 54 -2.99 13.65 -8.69
N PRO A 55 -3.24 14.79 -9.36
CA PRO A 55 -2.17 15.67 -9.83
C PRO A 55 -1.31 16.24 -8.69
N GLU A 56 -1.93 16.62 -7.57
CA GLU A 56 -1.21 17.15 -6.40
C GLU A 56 -0.23 16.12 -5.81
N LEU A 57 -0.59 14.83 -5.82
CA LEU A 57 0.33 13.76 -5.41
C LEU A 57 1.52 13.63 -6.37
N GLY A 58 1.32 13.88 -7.67
CA GLY A 58 2.41 13.96 -8.65
C GLY A 58 3.34 15.14 -8.35
N GLU A 59 2.81 16.31 -8.04
CA GLU A 59 3.58 17.50 -7.66
C GLU A 59 4.38 17.29 -6.36
N LEU A 60 3.85 16.52 -5.42
CA LEU A 60 4.56 16.10 -4.20
C LEU A 60 5.68 15.08 -4.46
N GLY A 61 5.79 14.52 -5.68
CA GLY A 61 6.81 13.54 -6.04
C GLY A 61 6.67 12.18 -5.36
N VAL A 62 5.46 11.80 -4.92
CA VAL A 62 5.26 10.55 -4.16
C VAL A 62 5.13 9.30 -5.05
N TYR A 63 4.85 9.46 -6.35
CA TYR A 63 4.77 8.34 -7.27
C TYR A 63 6.16 7.84 -7.67
N GLY A 64 6.45 6.58 -7.37
CA GLY A 64 7.78 6.02 -7.63
C GLY A 64 8.90 6.72 -6.86
N ALA A 65 8.62 7.24 -5.67
CA ALA A 65 9.50 8.11 -4.88
C ALA A 65 10.95 7.58 -4.73
N SER A 66 11.15 6.27 -4.65
CA SER A 66 12.49 5.65 -4.55
C SER A 66 13.13 5.29 -5.89
N LEU A 67 12.45 5.51 -7.02
CA LEU A 67 13.00 5.26 -8.37
C LEU A 67 13.82 6.46 -8.82
N THR A 68 14.85 6.18 -9.65
CA THR A 68 15.74 7.21 -10.20
C THR A 68 15.45 7.46 -11.68
N GLY A 69 15.54 8.72 -12.10
CA GLY A 69 15.25 9.13 -13.48
C GLY A 69 13.75 9.23 -13.80
N TYR A 70 13.44 9.55 -15.03
CA TYR A 70 12.07 9.60 -15.59
C TYR A 70 11.09 10.47 -14.81
N GLY A 71 11.55 11.52 -14.15
CA GLY A 71 10.73 12.41 -13.32
C GLY A 71 10.46 11.91 -11.89
N CYS A 72 11.01 10.76 -11.50
CA CYS A 72 10.93 10.25 -10.14
C CYS A 72 11.93 10.94 -9.21
N ALA A 73 11.59 11.06 -7.92
CA ALA A 73 12.36 11.85 -6.95
C ALA A 73 13.67 11.19 -6.49
N GLY A 74 13.82 9.86 -6.57
CA GLY A 74 15.05 9.15 -6.17
C GLY A 74 15.35 9.21 -4.68
N LEU A 75 14.33 9.22 -3.84
CA LEU A 75 14.43 9.42 -2.38
C LEU A 75 15.01 8.19 -1.67
N SER A 76 15.56 8.44 -0.47
CA SER A 76 16.04 7.38 0.43
C SER A 76 14.95 6.37 0.79
N PRO A 77 15.31 5.13 1.17
CA PRO A 77 14.35 4.17 1.69
C PRO A 77 13.55 4.70 2.88
N VAL A 78 14.17 5.46 3.79
CA VAL A 78 13.51 6.06 4.95
C VAL A 78 12.46 7.07 4.49
N ALA A 79 12.81 8.04 3.64
CA ALA A 79 11.89 9.04 3.13
C ALA A 79 10.69 8.41 2.41
N SER A 80 10.94 7.41 1.55
CA SER A 80 9.88 6.65 0.86
C SER A 80 8.96 5.92 1.84
N GLY A 81 9.50 5.39 2.94
CA GLY A 81 8.73 4.78 4.01
C GLY A 81 7.86 5.79 4.77
N LEU A 82 8.43 6.94 5.13
CA LEU A 82 7.74 8.02 5.84
C LEU A 82 6.60 8.63 5.00
N ILE A 83 6.78 8.74 3.67
CA ILE A 83 5.70 9.09 2.75
C ILE A 83 4.52 8.11 2.91
N CYS A 84 4.79 6.80 2.85
CA CYS A 84 3.76 5.79 3.02
C CYS A 84 3.06 5.90 4.39
N GLN A 85 3.80 6.19 5.46
CA GLN A 85 3.27 6.38 6.80
C GLN A 85 2.28 7.55 6.85
N GLU A 86 2.64 8.71 6.32
CA GLU A 86 1.74 9.87 6.35
C GLU A 86 0.52 9.71 5.45
N LEU A 87 0.68 9.08 4.28
CA LEU A 87 -0.46 8.76 3.40
C LEU A 87 -1.46 7.82 4.10
N GLU A 88 -0.97 6.78 4.79
CA GLU A 88 -1.86 5.82 5.47
C GLU A 88 -2.42 6.35 6.80
N ARG A 89 -1.80 7.39 7.39
CA ARG A 89 -2.42 8.19 8.44
C ARG A 89 -3.74 8.79 7.94
N GLY A 90 -3.79 9.23 6.70
CA GLY A 90 -5.03 9.66 6.06
C GLY A 90 -5.98 8.50 5.80
N ASP A 91 -5.55 7.52 5.01
CA ASP A 91 -6.33 6.32 4.68
C ASP A 91 -5.47 5.25 4.02
N SER A 92 -5.74 3.97 4.30
CA SER A 92 -5.06 2.86 3.62
C SER A 92 -5.35 2.83 2.11
N GLY A 93 -6.48 3.34 1.65
CA GLY A 93 -6.82 3.49 0.23
C GLY A 93 -5.89 4.48 -0.48
N LEU A 94 -5.58 5.62 0.16
CA LEU A 94 -4.64 6.62 -0.36
C LEU A 94 -3.23 6.04 -0.47
N ARG A 95 -2.71 5.41 0.60
CA ARG A 95 -1.40 4.77 0.57
C ARG A 95 -1.36 3.65 -0.48
N SER A 96 -2.43 2.84 -0.58
CA SER A 96 -2.52 1.76 -1.56
C SER A 96 -2.49 2.29 -3.00
N PHE A 97 -3.19 3.39 -3.29
CA PHE A 97 -3.17 4.05 -4.59
C PHE A 97 -1.73 4.42 -5.00
N VAL A 98 -1.00 5.13 -4.12
CA VAL A 98 0.39 5.55 -4.38
C VAL A 98 1.34 4.36 -4.45
N SER A 99 1.18 3.36 -3.58
CA SER A 99 2.01 2.16 -3.55
C SER A 99 1.83 1.30 -4.80
N VAL A 100 0.59 1.10 -5.28
CA VAL A 100 0.32 0.37 -6.53
C VAL A 100 0.96 1.10 -7.71
N GLN A 101 0.77 2.41 -7.80
CA GLN A 101 1.39 3.22 -8.85
C GLN A 101 2.91 3.05 -8.86
N GLY A 102 3.58 3.33 -7.72
CA GLY A 102 5.04 3.34 -7.64
C GLY A 102 5.68 1.95 -7.62
N SER A 103 5.22 1.08 -6.72
CA SER A 103 5.90 -0.20 -6.44
C SER A 103 5.45 -1.36 -7.34
N LEU A 104 4.20 -1.33 -7.84
CA LEU A 104 3.64 -2.44 -8.63
C LEU A 104 3.53 -2.11 -10.12
N CYS A 105 3.44 -0.82 -10.50
CA CYS A 105 3.32 -0.41 -11.90
C CYS A 105 4.61 0.22 -12.41
N MET A 106 5.11 1.29 -11.78
CA MET A 106 6.34 1.97 -12.23
C MET A 106 7.58 1.10 -12.02
N PHE A 107 7.71 0.43 -10.87
CA PHE A 107 8.89 -0.39 -10.57
C PHE A 107 9.12 -1.50 -11.61
N PRO A 108 8.17 -2.35 -12.02
CA PRO A 108 8.45 -3.37 -13.04
C PRO A 108 8.80 -2.80 -14.41
N ILE A 109 8.23 -1.65 -14.80
CA ILE A 109 8.63 -0.95 -16.03
C ILE A 109 10.08 -0.45 -15.89
N TRP A 110 10.42 0.21 -14.78
CA TRP A 110 11.74 0.73 -14.49
C TRP A 110 12.82 -0.37 -14.43
N ALA A 111 12.50 -1.50 -13.75
CA ALA A 111 13.45 -2.57 -13.53
C ALA A 111 13.61 -3.53 -14.74
N TYR A 112 12.54 -3.76 -15.49
CA TYR A 112 12.45 -4.85 -16.46
C TYR A 112 12.05 -4.42 -17.87
N GLY A 113 11.62 -3.18 -18.05
CA GLY A 113 11.21 -2.62 -19.33
C GLY A 113 12.39 -2.25 -20.23
N THR A 114 12.13 -2.13 -21.53
CA THR A 114 13.06 -1.49 -22.48
C THR A 114 13.13 0.01 -22.22
N GLU A 115 14.15 0.67 -22.81
CA GLU A 115 14.24 2.13 -22.67
C GLU A 115 13.04 2.85 -23.30
N GLU A 116 12.52 2.34 -24.41
CA GLU A 116 11.32 2.87 -25.07
C GLU A 116 10.09 2.76 -24.15
N GLN A 117 9.92 1.63 -23.44
CA GLN A 117 8.85 1.43 -22.48
C GLN A 117 8.98 2.40 -21.29
N LYS A 118 10.19 2.57 -20.77
CA LYS A 118 10.46 3.50 -19.66
C LYS A 118 10.13 4.94 -20.04
N GLN A 119 10.60 5.39 -21.21
CA GLN A 119 10.33 6.74 -21.71
C GLN A 119 8.85 6.97 -22.04
N LYS A 120 8.14 5.94 -22.52
CA LYS A 120 6.71 6.02 -22.85
C LYS A 120 5.85 6.20 -21.58
N TYR A 121 6.13 5.46 -20.52
CA TYR A 121 5.19 5.35 -19.39
C TYR A 121 5.63 6.11 -18.15
N LEU A 122 6.90 6.04 -17.74
CA LEU A 122 7.32 6.48 -16.42
C LEU A 122 7.17 7.99 -16.18
N PRO A 123 7.48 8.91 -17.13
CA PRO A 123 7.34 10.34 -16.88
C PRO A 123 5.89 10.76 -16.58
N ASP A 124 4.94 10.27 -17.36
CA ASP A 124 3.53 10.58 -17.16
C ASP A 124 2.94 9.86 -15.93
N MET A 125 3.47 8.69 -15.56
CA MET A 125 3.13 8.01 -14.32
C MET A 125 3.65 8.76 -13.09
N ALA A 126 4.87 9.29 -13.14
CA ALA A 126 5.47 10.10 -12.06
C ALA A 126 4.71 11.41 -11.86
N ALA A 127 4.21 12.02 -12.95
CA ALA A 127 3.41 13.23 -12.91
C ALA A 127 1.93 12.99 -12.53
N GLY A 128 1.50 11.73 -12.32
CA GLY A 128 0.10 11.40 -12.05
C GLY A 128 -0.86 11.56 -13.22
N LYS A 129 -0.36 11.75 -14.44
CA LYS A 129 -1.16 11.85 -15.67
C LYS A 129 -1.60 10.48 -16.18
N LEU A 130 -0.83 9.45 -15.90
CA LEU A 130 -1.07 8.09 -16.31
C LEU A 130 -1.07 7.19 -15.08
N ILE A 131 -2.21 6.53 -14.82
CA ILE A 131 -2.41 5.65 -13.66
C ILE A 131 -2.33 4.21 -14.12
N GLY A 132 -1.57 3.42 -13.36
CA GLY A 132 -1.42 1.99 -13.58
C GLY A 132 -2.26 1.12 -12.65
N CYS A 133 -2.45 -0.14 -13.08
CA CYS A 133 -2.92 -1.20 -12.22
C CYS A 133 -2.04 -2.47 -12.38
N PHE A 134 -2.11 -3.38 -11.39
CA PHE A 134 -1.25 -4.56 -11.34
C PHE A 134 -2.08 -5.85 -11.28
N GLY A 135 -2.17 -6.54 -12.41
CA GLY A 135 -2.96 -7.76 -12.58
C GLY A 135 -2.15 -9.03 -12.33
N LEU A 136 -2.10 -9.50 -11.07
CA LEU A 136 -1.45 -10.77 -10.70
C LEU A 136 -2.48 -11.79 -10.20
N THR A 137 -3.21 -11.45 -9.13
CA THR A 137 -4.15 -12.31 -8.43
C THR A 137 -5.32 -12.73 -9.32
N GLU A 138 -5.74 -13.97 -9.25
CA GLU A 138 -6.95 -14.51 -9.86
C GLU A 138 -7.92 -14.99 -8.79
N ALA A 139 -9.19 -15.23 -9.12
CA ALA A 139 -10.21 -15.63 -8.15
C ALA A 139 -9.80 -16.88 -7.36
N ASP A 140 -9.19 -17.86 -8.01
CA ASP A 140 -8.77 -19.13 -7.41
C ASP A 140 -7.27 -19.15 -7.00
N PHE A 141 -6.48 -18.14 -7.37
CA PHE A 141 -5.04 -18.09 -7.16
C PHE A 141 -4.59 -16.79 -6.47
N GLY A 142 -4.89 -16.67 -5.17
CA GLY A 142 -4.43 -15.58 -4.31
C GLY A 142 -3.06 -15.86 -3.72
N SER A 143 -2.99 -16.69 -2.67
CA SER A 143 -1.72 -17.03 -1.98
C SER A 143 -0.78 -17.90 -2.81
N ASN A 144 -1.27 -18.54 -3.86
CA ASN A 144 -0.49 -19.29 -4.84
C ASN A 144 -0.56 -18.65 -6.24
N PRO A 145 0.07 -17.50 -6.49
CA PRO A 145 0.02 -16.82 -7.77
C PRO A 145 0.71 -17.60 -8.91
N GLY A 146 1.58 -18.56 -8.58
CA GLY A 146 2.20 -19.45 -9.56
C GLY A 146 1.20 -20.37 -10.28
N GLY A 147 0.05 -20.63 -9.66
CA GLY A 147 -1.03 -21.42 -10.22
C GLY A 147 -1.88 -20.71 -11.29
N MET A 148 -1.69 -19.40 -11.50
CA MET A 148 -2.51 -18.58 -12.40
C MET A 148 -2.86 -19.28 -13.72
N LEU A 149 -4.07 -19.01 -14.23
CA LEU A 149 -4.61 -19.57 -15.46
C LEU A 149 -4.53 -18.61 -16.65
N THR A 150 -4.46 -17.30 -16.40
CA THR A 150 -4.29 -16.28 -17.45
C THR A 150 -3.09 -16.63 -18.32
N LYS A 151 -3.32 -16.70 -19.63
CA LYS A 151 -2.33 -17.13 -20.61
C LYS A 151 -2.17 -16.12 -21.74
N ALA A 152 -0.98 -16.07 -22.31
CA ALA A 152 -0.67 -15.39 -23.55
C ALA A 152 -0.24 -16.42 -24.60
N VAL A 153 -0.62 -16.21 -25.84
CA VAL A 153 -0.23 -17.02 -26.99
C VAL A 153 0.37 -16.10 -28.05
N GLU A 154 1.41 -16.57 -28.74
CA GLU A 154 1.98 -15.82 -29.86
C GLU A 154 1.08 -15.87 -31.10
N ASP A 155 0.90 -14.71 -31.74
CA ASP A 155 0.14 -14.56 -32.98
C ASP A 155 0.86 -13.55 -33.90
N GLY A 156 1.75 -14.05 -34.76
CA GLY A 156 2.61 -13.22 -35.60
C GLY A 156 3.48 -12.28 -34.76
N ASP A 157 3.34 -10.98 -34.95
CA ASP A 157 4.03 -9.89 -34.19
C ASP A 157 3.30 -9.45 -32.95
N HIS A 158 2.31 -10.21 -32.52
CA HIS A 158 1.49 -9.91 -31.35
C HIS A 158 1.48 -11.06 -30.36
N TYR A 159 0.98 -10.74 -29.16
CA TYR A 159 0.48 -11.71 -28.17
C TYR A 159 -1.01 -11.55 -28.04
N VAL A 160 -1.72 -12.65 -27.85
CA VAL A 160 -3.16 -12.69 -27.53
C VAL A 160 -3.31 -13.21 -26.10
N LEU A 161 -3.87 -12.36 -25.21
CA LEU A 161 -4.06 -12.70 -23.81
C LEU A 161 -5.52 -13.06 -23.54
N ASN A 162 -5.71 -14.12 -22.76
CA ASN A 162 -7.03 -14.59 -22.30
C ASN A 162 -6.97 -14.98 -20.82
N GLY A 163 -7.97 -14.54 -20.04
CA GLY A 163 -8.10 -14.83 -18.63
C GLY A 163 -8.74 -13.69 -17.84
N SER A 164 -8.63 -13.75 -16.52
CA SER A 164 -9.13 -12.68 -15.64
C SER A 164 -8.22 -12.48 -14.44
N LYS A 165 -8.24 -11.27 -13.87
CA LYS A 165 -7.55 -10.90 -12.63
C LYS A 165 -8.55 -10.32 -11.64
N TYR A 166 -8.35 -10.56 -10.36
CA TYR A 166 -9.30 -10.21 -9.33
C TYR A 166 -8.64 -9.42 -8.19
N TRP A 167 -9.39 -8.54 -7.53
CA TRP A 167 -8.92 -7.65 -6.46
C TRP A 167 -7.88 -6.63 -6.93
N ILE A 168 -8.03 -6.09 -8.13
CA ILE A 168 -7.03 -5.21 -8.75
C ILE A 168 -7.33 -3.75 -8.42
N THR A 169 -6.46 -3.11 -7.64
CA THR A 169 -6.53 -1.67 -7.36
C THR A 169 -6.37 -0.86 -8.65
N ASN A 170 -7.22 0.15 -8.84
CA ASN A 170 -7.29 1.03 -10.01
C ASN A 170 -7.72 0.34 -11.32
N GLY A 171 -8.16 -0.91 -11.31
CA GLY A 171 -8.41 -1.68 -12.52
C GLY A 171 -9.49 -1.10 -13.44
N SER A 172 -10.52 -0.44 -12.88
CA SER A 172 -11.57 0.20 -13.69
C SER A 172 -11.21 1.62 -14.16
N THR A 173 -10.09 2.17 -13.70
CA THR A 173 -9.72 3.58 -13.89
C THR A 173 -8.31 3.80 -14.39
N CYS A 174 -7.53 2.73 -14.58
CA CYS A 174 -6.16 2.78 -15.09
C CYS A 174 -6.11 3.16 -16.58
N GLN A 175 -4.98 3.67 -17.02
CA GLN A 175 -4.62 3.86 -18.43
C GLN A 175 -3.66 2.77 -18.92
N VAL A 176 -2.90 2.14 -18.00
CA VAL A 176 -2.04 1.00 -18.33
C VAL A 176 -2.16 -0.09 -17.26
N ALA A 177 -2.26 -1.34 -17.69
CA ALA A 177 -2.26 -2.51 -16.81
C ALA A 177 -0.95 -3.29 -16.97
N ILE A 178 -0.30 -3.61 -15.84
CA ILE A 178 0.81 -4.57 -15.79
C ILE A 178 0.20 -5.93 -15.46
N VAL A 179 0.04 -6.78 -16.48
CA VAL A 179 -0.61 -8.08 -16.34
C VAL A 179 0.40 -9.22 -16.40
N TRP A 180 0.38 -10.08 -15.39
CA TRP A 180 1.18 -11.30 -15.36
C TRP A 180 0.37 -12.47 -15.91
N ALA A 181 0.93 -13.15 -16.93
CA ALA A 181 0.29 -14.26 -17.62
C ALA A 181 1.33 -15.32 -18.01
N LYS A 182 0.88 -16.55 -18.24
CA LYS A 182 1.75 -17.63 -18.73
C LYS A 182 1.89 -17.58 -20.26
N LEU A 183 3.11 -17.38 -20.74
CA LEU A 183 3.52 -17.58 -22.14
C LEU A 183 4.32 -18.88 -22.22
N ASN A 184 3.83 -19.87 -22.96
CA ASN A 184 4.45 -21.20 -23.05
C ASN A 184 4.75 -21.83 -21.67
N GLY A 185 3.85 -21.64 -20.70
CA GLY A 185 3.98 -22.16 -19.33
C GLY A 185 4.83 -21.31 -18.39
N VAL A 186 5.55 -20.28 -18.90
CA VAL A 186 6.41 -19.40 -18.12
C VAL A 186 5.69 -18.07 -17.82
N ILE A 187 5.70 -17.61 -16.57
CA ILE A 187 5.08 -16.34 -16.19
C ILE A 187 5.88 -15.18 -16.77
N ARG A 188 5.20 -14.28 -17.49
CA ARG A 188 5.75 -13.07 -18.10
C ARG A 188 4.89 -11.86 -17.73
N GLY A 189 5.48 -10.68 -17.69
CA GLY A 189 4.78 -9.41 -17.51
C GLY A 189 4.45 -8.75 -18.84
N PHE A 190 3.23 -8.26 -18.98
CA PHE A 190 2.74 -7.59 -20.17
C PHE A 190 2.19 -6.20 -19.81
N LEU A 191 2.49 -5.20 -20.66
CA LEU A 191 1.91 -3.87 -20.57
C LEU A 191 0.71 -3.82 -21.50
N ILE A 192 -0.45 -3.47 -20.95
CA ILE A 192 -1.70 -3.40 -21.73
C ILE A 192 -2.28 -2.00 -21.54
N ASP A 193 -2.34 -1.22 -22.61
CA ASP A 193 -3.02 0.07 -22.60
C ASP A 193 -4.54 -0.19 -22.47
N SER A 194 -5.24 0.58 -21.62
CA SER A 194 -6.63 0.26 -21.23
C SER A 194 -7.67 0.37 -22.35
N ASP A 195 -7.33 1.02 -23.47
CA ASP A 195 -8.13 1.10 -24.67
C ASP A 195 -7.93 -0.08 -25.64
N THR A 196 -7.06 -1.06 -25.26
CA THR A 196 -6.83 -2.26 -26.06
C THR A 196 -8.12 -3.08 -26.17
N PRO A 197 -8.60 -3.42 -27.39
CA PRO A 197 -9.76 -4.29 -27.57
C PRO A 197 -9.60 -5.61 -26.81
N GLY A 198 -10.65 -6.02 -26.11
CA GLY A 198 -10.64 -7.22 -25.27
C GLY A 198 -10.12 -7.02 -23.85
N PHE A 199 -9.65 -5.82 -23.46
CA PHE A 199 -9.36 -5.47 -22.07
C PHE A 199 -10.56 -4.77 -21.42
N THR A 200 -10.98 -5.23 -20.25
CA THR A 200 -12.07 -4.59 -19.48
C THR A 200 -11.73 -4.61 -17.98
N GLY A 201 -11.87 -3.47 -17.33
CA GLY A 201 -11.81 -3.32 -15.88
C GLY A 201 -13.20 -3.05 -15.30
N LYS A 202 -13.64 -3.90 -14.34
CA LYS A 202 -14.97 -3.79 -13.72
C LYS A 202 -14.85 -3.64 -12.21
N GLN A 203 -15.34 -2.53 -11.67
CA GLN A 203 -15.28 -2.25 -10.23
C GLN A 203 -16.05 -3.29 -9.40
N ILE A 204 -15.40 -3.80 -8.35
CA ILE A 204 -16.01 -4.63 -7.31
C ILE A 204 -16.70 -3.69 -6.31
N LYS A 205 -18.02 -3.83 -6.20
CA LYS A 205 -18.86 -3.00 -5.32
C LYS A 205 -19.09 -3.66 -3.96
N ASN A 206 -19.68 -2.88 -3.03
CA ASN A 206 -20.14 -3.35 -1.72
C ASN A 206 -19.04 -3.90 -0.79
N LYS A 207 -17.83 -3.37 -0.89
CA LYS A 207 -16.77 -3.66 0.07
C LYS A 207 -17.03 -2.96 1.40
N PHE A 208 -16.72 -3.62 2.51
CA PHE A 208 -16.69 -3.01 3.85
C PHE A 208 -15.34 -2.37 4.18
N SER A 209 -14.29 -2.76 3.47
CA SER A 209 -12.91 -2.33 3.64
C SER A 209 -12.41 -1.63 2.38
N LEU A 210 -11.47 -0.70 2.52
CA LEU A 210 -10.91 0.08 1.40
C LEU A 210 -12.02 0.68 0.52
N ARG A 211 -13.02 1.28 1.15
CA ARG A 211 -14.17 1.85 0.43
C ARG A 211 -13.74 3.03 -0.44
N ALA A 212 -12.84 3.87 0.08
CA ALA A 212 -12.25 4.98 -0.67
C ALA A 212 -11.08 4.51 -1.56
N SER A 213 -11.24 3.37 -2.23
CA SER A 213 -10.25 2.82 -3.17
C SER A 213 -10.98 2.06 -4.28
N ASP A 214 -10.62 2.29 -5.53
CA ASP A 214 -11.08 1.46 -6.63
C ASP A 214 -10.44 0.06 -6.52
N THR A 215 -11.24 -0.97 -6.60
CA THR A 215 -10.80 -2.36 -6.64
C THR A 215 -11.63 -3.09 -7.68
N SER A 216 -11.00 -3.79 -8.60
CA SER A 216 -11.65 -4.26 -9.82
C SER A 216 -11.33 -5.70 -10.17
N GLU A 217 -12.16 -6.29 -10.98
CA GLU A 217 -11.86 -7.44 -11.82
C GLU A 217 -11.34 -6.92 -13.16
N LEU A 218 -10.26 -7.52 -13.70
CA LEU A 218 -9.82 -7.35 -15.08
C LEU A 218 -10.23 -8.58 -15.88
N VAL A 219 -10.78 -8.36 -17.05
CA VAL A 219 -11.14 -9.41 -18.01
C VAL A 219 -10.36 -9.20 -19.30
N LEU A 220 -9.77 -10.27 -19.81
CA LEU A 220 -9.00 -10.32 -21.03
C LEU A 220 -9.65 -11.35 -21.97
N GLU A 221 -10.26 -10.88 -23.05
CA GLU A 221 -10.94 -11.68 -24.06
C GLU A 221 -10.31 -11.39 -25.42
N ASP A 222 -9.49 -12.32 -25.90
CA ASP A 222 -8.70 -12.17 -27.11
C ASP A 222 -7.96 -10.81 -27.17
N CYS A 223 -7.43 -10.38 -26.01
CA CYS A 223 -6.75 -9.12 -25.85
C CYS A 223 -5.42 -9.14 -26.61
N ARG A 224 -5.37 -8.46 -27.77
CA ARG A 224 -4.26 -8.53 -28.71
C ARG A 224 -3.32 -7.34 -28.53
N ILE A 225 -2.06 -7.59 -28.15
CA ILE A 225 -1.04 -6.57 -27.94
C ILE A 225 0.21 -6.83 -28.78
N PRO A 226 0.96 -5.79 -29.20
CA PRO A 226 2.23 -5.95 -29.91
C PRO A 226 3.27 -6.68 -29.04
N LYS A 227 4.19 -7.43 -29.67
CA LYS A 227 5.30 -8.12 -28.97
C LYS A 227 6.21 -7.16 -28.19
N SER A 228 6.27 -5.89 -28.57
CA SER A 228 6.99 -4.84 -27.84
C SER A 228 6.40 -4.49 -26.48
N GLN A 229 5.20 -4.99 -26.12
CA GLN A 229 4.55 -4.74 -24.84
C GLN A 229 4.86 -5.79 -23.76
N ILE A 230 5.73 -6.78 -24.03
CA ILE A 230 6.26 -7.66 -22.99
C ILE A 230 7.36 -6.97 -22.19
N LEU A 231 7.49 -7.26 -20.91
CA LEU A 231 8.63 -6.86 -20.08
C LEU A 231 9.78 -7.86 -20.33
N PRO A 232 10.84 -7.50 -21.05
CA PRO A 232 11.85 -8.48 -21.48
C PRO A 232 12.83 -8.85 -20.36
N GLY A 233 13.03 -7.98 -19.37
CA GLY A 233 14.07 -8.10 -18.34
C GLY A 233 13.78 -9.15 -17.27
N ILE A 234 12.66 -9.89 -17.34
CA ILE A 234 12.29 -10.84 -16.28
C ILE A 234 11.42 -11.99 -16.78
N GLU A 235 11.67 -13.19 -16.25
CA GLU A 235 10.87 -14.40 -16.45
C GLU A 235 10.56 -15.10 -15.12
N GLY A 236 9.42 -15.80 -15.10
CA GLY A 236 8.97 -16.61 -13.98
C GLY A 236 8.39 -15.79 -12.82
N ILE A 237 8.05 -16.51 -11.74
CA ILE A 237 7.36 -15.96 -10.57
C ILE A 237 8.19 -14.89 -9.82
N LYS A 238 9.50 -14.87 -9.99
CA LYS A 238 10.37 -13.87 -9.34
C LYS A 238 10.03 -12.44 -9.76
N GLY A 239 9.52 -12.24 -10.98
CA GLY A 239 9.10 -10.93 -11.47
C GLY A 239 8.04 -10.29 -10.56
N PRO A 240 6.82 -10.83 -10.49
CA PRO A 240 5.78 -10.26 -9.65
C PRO A 240 6.15 -10.27 -8.15
N LEU A 241 6.88 -11.28 -7.65
CA LEU A 241 7.28 -11.32 -6.24
C LEU A 241 8.27 -10.22 -5.87
N SER A 242 9.14 -9.77 -6.78
CA SER A 242 10.02 -8.62 -6.55
C SER A 242 9.23 -7.33 -6.40
N CYS A 243 8.21 -7.11 -7.24
CA CYS A 243 7.29 -5.98 -7.13
C CYS A 243 6.56 -5.98 -5.79
N LEU A 244 6.03 -7.14 -5.39
CA LEU A 244 5.38 -7.30 -4.07
C LEU A 244 6.34 -7.01 -2.91
N THR A 245 7.63 -7.32 -3.04
CA THR A 245 8.61 -7.00 -1.98
C THR A 245 8.75 -5.49 -1.79
N GLN A 246 8.75 -4.70 -2.88
CA GLN A 246 8.76 -3.23 -2.79
C GLN A 246 7.47 -2.69 -2.15
N ALA A 247 6.31 -3.19 -2.57
CA ALA A 247 5.02 -2.75 -2.05
C ALA A 247 4.85 -3.12 -0.56
N ARG A 248 5.25 -4.33 -0.15
CA ARG A 248 5.23 -4.79 1.25
C ARG A 248 6.08 -3.92 2.16
N TYR A 249 7.21 -3.41 1.65
CA TYR A 249 8.03 -2.43 2.36
C TYR A 249 7.22 -1.17 2.69
N GLY A 250 6.55 -0.60 1.70
CA GLY A 250 5.67 0.56 1.89
C GLY A 250 4.50 0.30 2.85
N ILE A 251 3.92 -0.93 2.84
CA ILE A 251 2.87 -1.32 3.78
C ILE A 251 3.40 -1.36 5.22
N ALA A 252 4.61 -1.92 5.43
CA ALA A 252 5.18 -2.03 6.77
C ALA A 252 5.35 -0.65 7.45
N PHE A 253 5.71 0.38 6.70
CA PHE A 253 5.74 1.77 7.17
C PHE A 253 4.34 2.38 7.26
N GLY A 254 3.53 2.18 6.22
CA GLY A 254 2.22 2.83 6.08
C GLY A 254 1.32 2.62 7.28
N VAL A 255 1.16 1.38 7.71
CA VAL A 255 0.24 1.02 8.81
C VAL A 255 0.61 1.65 10.17
N ILE A 256 1.87 2.12 10.34
CA ILE A 256 2.26 2.90 11.51
C ILE A 256 1.47 4.21 11.53
N GLY A 257 1.23 4.82 10.37
CA GLY A 257 0.41 6.02 10.24
C GLY A 257 -1.04 5.81 10.72
N SER A 258 -1.69 4.71 10.33
CA SER A 258 -3.03 4.36 10.84
C SER A 258 -3.02 4.15 12.36
N ALA A 259 -1.97 3.51 12.91
CA ALA A 259 -1.84 3.30 14.35
C ALA A 259 -1.64 4.63 15.10
N GLN A 260 -0.83 5.53 14.55
CA GLN A 260 -0.60 6.87 15.11
C GLN A 260 -1.87 7.73 15.06
N ALA A 261 -2.64 7.66 13.96
CA ALA A 261 -3.94 8.33 13.86
C ALA A 261 -4.91 7.85 14.94
N ALA A 262 -4.99 6.53 15.14
CA ALA A 262 -5.83 5.93 16.17
C ALA A 262 -5.36 6.32 17.59
N TYR A 263 -4.05 6.36 17.84
CA TYR A 263 -3.48 6.78 19.11
C TYR A 263 -3.77 8.25 19.43
N ASP A 264 -3.50 9.16 18.49
CA ASP A 264 -3.72 10.60 18.67
C ASP A 264 -5.19 10.90 19.00
N GLU A 265 -6.12 10.30 18.24
CA GLU A 265 -7.55 10.47 18.47
C GLU A 265 -8.00 9.89 19.82
N ALA A 266 -7.53 8.67 20.16
CA ALA A 266 -7.86 8.04 21.44
C ALA A 266 -7.32 8.84 22.64
N LEU A 267 -6.09 9.37 22.53
CA LEU A 267 -5.48 10.20 23.56
C LEU A 267 -6.28 11.49 23.76
N ARG A 268 -6.57 12.25 22.71
CA ARG A 268 -7.36 13.50 22.78
C ARG A 268 -8.75 13.24 23.34
N TYR A 269 -9.45 12.23 22.82
CA TYR A 269 -10.77 11.86 23.31
C TYR A 269 -10.73 11.52 24.81
N SER A 270 -9.76 10.73 25.25
CA SER A 270 -9.65 10.32 26.66
C SER A 270 -9.39 11.48 27.62
N GLN A 271 -8.70 12.53 27.14
CA GLN A 271 -8.43 13.76 27.90
C GLN A 271 -9.67 14.66 28.00
N MET A 272 -10.52 14.67 26.98
CA MET A 272 -11.72 15.52 26.93
C MET A 272 -12.97 14.84 27.52
N ARG A 273 -13.13 13.53 27.35
CA ARG A 273 -14.32 12.80 27.78
C ARG A 273 -14.38 12.68 29.28
N ILE A 274 -15.41 13.26 29.86
CA ILE A 274 -15.68 13.19 31.33
C ILE A 274 -16.57 11.98 31.64
N SER A 275 -16.18 11.20 32.63
CA SER A 275 -16.97 10.12 33.23
C SER A 275 -16.67 10.08 34.73
N PHE A 276 -17.73 9.98 35.58
CA PHE A 276 -17.59 10.09 37.04
C PHE A 276 -16.73 11.28 37.46
N ASP A 277 -17.10 12.48 36.94
CA ASP A 277 -16.53 13.80 37.25
C ASP A 277 -15.05 14.03 36.94
N LYS A 278 -14.46 13.17 36.12
CA LYS A 278 -13.05 13.35 35.68
C LYS A 278 -12.83 12.83 34.26
N PRO A 279 -11.79 13.33 33.56
CA PRO A 279 -11.38 12.77 32.27
C PRO A 279 -11.11 11.27 32.33
N ILE A 280 -11.55 10.51 31.32
CA ILE A 280 -11.34 9.06 31.32
C ILE A 280 -9.85 8.68 31.24
N ALA A 281 -8.99 9.56 30.76
CA ALA A 281 -7.53 9.42 30.83
C ALA A 281 -6.97 9.24 32.25
N ARG A 282 -7.75 9.56 33.29
CA ARG A 282 -7.36 9.37 34.70
C ARG A 282 -7.64 7.96 35.22
N TYR A 283 -8.17 7.07 34.41
CA TYR A 283 -8.42 5.69 34.78
C TYR A 283 -7.28 4.77 34.35
N GLN A 284 -6.84 3.91 35.25
CA GLN A 284 -5.69 3.02 35.03
C GLN A 284 -5.86 2.13 33.78
N LEU A 285 -7.08 1.61 33.53
CA LEU A 285 -7.32 0.75 32.36
C LEU A 285 -7.22 1.53 31.03
N VAL A 286 -7.58 2.81 30.99
CA VAL A 286 -7.40 3.66 29.81
C VAL A 286 -5.92 3.99 29.62
N GLN A 287 -5.21 4.35 30.70
CA GLN A 287 -3.76 4.59 30.64
C GLN A 287 -3.00 3.36 30.16
N ASN A 288 -3.33 2.17 30.66
CA ASN A 288 -2.70 0.92 30.23
C ASN A 288 -2.87 0.65 28.74
N LYS A 289 -4.05 0.93 28.18
CA LYS A 289 -4.31 0.83 26.73
C LYS A 289 -3.46 1.81 25.93
N LEU A 290 -3.39 3.07 26.33
CA LEU A 290 -2.58 4.09 25.68
C LEU A 290 -1.07 3.76 25.75
N VAL A 291 -0.58 3.24 26.89
CA VAL A 291 0.80 2.80 27.07
C VAL A 291 1.14 1.64 26.12
N TRP A 292 0.23 0.66 25.99
CA TRP A 292 0.42 -0.44 25.06
C TRP A 292 0.52 0.06 23.61
N MET A 293 -0.43 0.92 23.19
CA MET A 293 -0.41 1.51 21.84
C MET A 293 0.91 2.27 21.58
N ALA A 294 1.32 3.14 22.50
CA ALA A 294 2.56 3.92 22.36
C ALA A 294 3.80 3.02 22.25
N SER A 295 3.87 1.97 23.09
CA SER A 295 5.00 1.03 23.10
C SER A 295 5.10 0.24 21.79
N GLU A 296 3.95 -0.26 21.29
CA GLU A 296 3.92 -1.05 20.04
C GLU A 296 4.21 -0.19 18.80
N ILE A 297 3.68 1.04 18.74
CA ILE A 297 3.98 2.01 17.68
C ILE A 297 5.50 2.30 17.66
N THR A 298 6.10 2.59 18.81
CA THR A 298 7.56 2.85 18.91
C THR A 298 8.38 1.67 18.42
N LYS A 299 8.04 0.45 18.83
CA LYS A 299 8.72 -0.77 18.35
C LYS A 299 8.60 -0.94 16.84
N ALA A 300 7.42 -0.64 16.27
CA ALA A 300 7.18 -0.71 14.83
C ALA A 300 8.01 0.32 14.05
N GLN A 301 8.13 1.56 14.57
CA GLN A 301 8.97 2.61 13.98
C GLN A 301 10.44 2.18 13.95
N LEU A 302 10.98 1.67 15.06
CA LEU A 302 12.37 1.20 15.14
C LEU A 302 12.63 -0.01 14.22
N LEU A 303 11.67 -0.94 14.10
CA LEU A 303 11.76 -2.08 13.19
C LEU A 303 11.82 -1.59 11.73
N CYS A 304 10.98 -0.63 11.35
CA CYS A 304 10.95 -0.06 10.01
C CYS A 304 12.20 0.76 9.71
N TRP A 305 12.68 1.57 10.65
CA TRP A 305 13.95 2.27 10.49
C TRP A 305 15.10 1.29 10.22
N LYS A 306 15.20 0.20 11.00
CA LYS A 306 16.24 -0.82 10.75
C LYS A 306 16.06 -1.49 9.39
N LEU A 307 14.82 -1.76 8.98
CA LEU A 307 14.52 -2.32 7.65
C LEU A 307 14.99 -1.38 6.52
N ALA A 308 14.79 -0.06 6.69
CA ALA A 308 15.24 0.95 5.73
C ALA A 308 16.77 0.99 5.62
N GLN A 309 17.49 0.95 6.75
CA GLN A 309 18.95 0.85 6.76
C GLN A 309 19.45 -0.41 6.03
N MET A 310 18.76 -1.55 6.20
CA MET A 310 19.10 -2.78 5.49
C MET A 310 18.82 -2.66 3.98
N LYS A 311 17.76 -1.96 3.58
CA LYS A 311 17.44 -1.72 2.18
C LYS A 311 18.49 -0.85 1.52
N GLU A 312 18.93 0.20 2.17
CA GLU A 312 19.98 1.11 1.70
C GLU A 312 21.33 0.40 1.55
N ALA A 313 21.69 -0.44 2.53
CA ALA A 313 22.90 -1.25 2.51
C ALA A 313 22.83 -2.45 1.54
N GLY A 314 21.73 -2.69 0.84
CA GLY A 314 21.54 -3.84 -0.05
C GLY A 314 21.48 -5.20 0.66
N THR A 315 21.25 -5.22 1.97
CA THR A 315 21.19 -6.44 2.79
C THR A 315 19.78 -6.88 3.16
N MET A 316 18.76 -6.14 2.69
CA MET A 316 17.36 -6.46 2.91
C MET A 316 16.93 -7.67 2.07
N HIS A 317 16.37 -8.68 2.72
CA HIS A 317 15.75 -9.81 2.06
C HIS A 317 14.23 -9.78 2.23
N HIS A 318 13.50 -10.53 1.37
CA HIS A 318 12.04 -10.59 1.39
C HIS A 318 11.43 -11.06 2.72
N TYR A 319 12.14 -11.91 3.48
CA TYR A 319 11.69 -12.36 4.80
C TYR A 319 11.81 -11.28 5.89
N HIS A 320 12.75 -10.34 5.78
CA HIS A 320 12.80 -9.17 6.67
C HIS A 320 11.58 -8.28 6.45
N VAL A 321 11.22 -8.04 5.18
CA VAL A 321 10.01 -7.28 4.82
C VAL A 321 8.75 -8.01 5.29
N SER A 322 8.71 -9.33 5.15
CA SER A 322 7.61 -10.16 5.65
C SER A 322 7.43 -10.03 7.16
N MET A 323 8.52 -10.01 7.92
CA MET A 323 8.48 -9.82 9.37
C MET A 323 7.93 -8.45 9.75
N ALA A 324 8.41 -7.38 9.11
CA ALA A 324 7.95 -6.03 9.39
C ALA A 324 6.47 -5.84 9.02
N LYS A 325 6.06 -6.26 7.82
CA LYS A 325 4.66 -6.18 7.39
C LYS A 325 3.75 -6.97 8.34
N ARG A 326 4.10 -8.22 8.63
CA ARG A 326 3.29 -9.09 9.52
C ARG A 326 3.09 -8.46 10.88
N ASN A 327 4.18 -8.02 11.53
CA ASN A 327 4.15 -7.41 12.84
C ASN A 327 3.34 -6.11 12.85
N ASN A 328 3.65 -5.20 11.93
CA ASN A 328 3.11 -3.84 11.97
C ASN A 328 1.63 -3.79 11.55
N CYS A 329 1.19 -4.62 10.59
CA CYS A 329 -0.23 -4.69 10.23
C CYS A 329 -1.09 -5.21 11.39
N TRP A 330 -0.62 -6.23 12.12
CA TRP A 330 -1.29 -6.71 13.32
C TRP A 330 -1.34 -5.63 14.40
N MET A 331 -0.21 -5.02 14.70
CA MET A 331 -0.10 -3.92 15.68
C MET A 331 -1.09 -2.79 15.37
N ALA A 332 -1.13 -2.34 14.11
CA ALA A 332 -2.00 -1.23 13.71
C ALA A 332 -3.49 -1.57 13.87
N LEU A 333 -3.89 -2.78 13.50
CA LEU A 333 -5.26 -3.26 13.68
C LEU A 333 -5.65 -3.29 15.16
N GLU A 334 -4.77 -3.79 16.04
CA GLU A 334 -5.00 -3.79 17.48
C GLU A 334 -5.04 -2.36 18.05
N CYS A 335 -4.18 -1.44 17.59
CA CYS A 335 -4.28 -0.02 17.97
C CYS A 335 -5.66 0.57 17.62
N CYS A 336 -6.17 0.32 16.42
CA CYS A 336 -7.49 0.81 16.01
C CYS A 336 -8.63 0.18 16.83
N ARG A 337 -8.55 -1.11 17.17
CA ARG A 337 -9.52 -1.80 18.05
C ARG A 337 -9.51 -1.21 19.45
N ILE A 338 -8.34 -0.96 20.01
CA ILE A 338 -8.16 -0.34 21.33
C ILE A 338 -8.68 1.09 21.31
N GLY A 339 -8.33 1.88 20.27
CA GLY A 339 -8.84 3.25 20.11
C GLY A 339 -10.37 3.28 20.05
N ARG A 340 -10.98 2.44 19.22
CA ARG A 340 -12.44 2.29 19.12
C ARG A 340 -13.06 1.97 20.50
N ASP A 341 -12.42 1.11 21.28
CA ASP A 341 -12.90 0.73 22.61
C ASP A 341 -12.79 1.88 23.62
N ILE A 342 -11.71 2.67 23.60
CA ILE A 342 -11.55 3.88 24.42
C ILE A 342 -12.66 4.91 24.14
N LEU A 343 -13.07 5.05 22.88
CA LEU A 343 -14.14 5.96 22.47
C LEU A 343 -15.55 5.45 22.86
N GLY A 344 -15.68 4.18 23.25
CA GLY A 344 -16.97 3.58 23.61
C GLY A 344 -17.94 3.57 22.42
N ALA A 345 -19.19 3.97 22.62
CA ALA A 345 -20.20 4.03 21.56
C ALA A 345 -19.82 5.01 20.43
N ASN A 346 -19.14 6.11 20.73
CA ASN A 346 -18.69 7.07 19.71
C ASN A 346 -17.67 6.45 18.73
N GLY A 347 -16.91 5.45 19.18
CA GLY A 347 -15.90 4.78 18.35
C GLY A 347 -16.45 4.00 17.16
N ILE A 348 -17.79 3.84 17.02
CA ILE A 348 -18.40 3.15 15.86
C ILE A 348 -19.02 4.12 14.84
N THR A 349 -18.97 5.43 15.10
CA THR A 349 -19.48 6.46 14.18
C THR A 349 -18.37 6.97 13.27
N ASP A 350 -18.72 7.54 12.14
CA ASP A 350 -17.78 8.14 11.21
C ASP A 350 -17.38 9.60 11.52
N GLU A 351 -17.83 10.12 12.66
CA GLU A 351 -17.24 11.32 13.26
C GLU A 351 -15.80 11.09 13.71
N TYR A 352 -15.44 9.81 13.92
CA TYR A 352 -14.13 9.34 14.36
C TYR A 352 -13.57 8.33 13.36
N GLN A 353 -12.29 8.38 13.11
CA GLN A 353 -11.65 7.59 12.05
C GLN A 353 -11.41 6.10 12.41
N MET A 354 -11.70 5.68 13.65
CA MET A 354 -11.36 4.34 14.15
C MET A 354 -11.92 3.20 13.31
N MET A 355 -13.24 3.23 13.01
CA MET A 355 -13.88 2.17 12.22
C MET A 355 -13.38 2.15 10.78
N ARG A 356 -13.11 3.30 10.18
CA ARG A 356 -12.56 3.37 8.82
C ARG A 356 -11.19 2.71 8.75
N HIS A 357 -10.25 3.08 9.63
CA HIS A 357 -8.94 2.44 9.70
C HIS A 357 -9.04 0.95 10.07
N MET A 358 -9.86 0.58 11.05
CA MET A 358 -10.04 -0.80 11.47
C MET A 358 -10.55 -1.68 10.30
N CYS A 359 -11.60 -1.23 9.59
CA CYS A 359 -12.11 -1.95 8.43
C CYS A 359 -11.06 -2.05 7.30
N ASN A 360 -10.32 -0.97 7.03
CA ASN A 360 -9.27 -0.96 6.02
C ASN A 360 -8.14 -1.94 6.36
N LEU A 361 -7.71 -1.98 7.61
CA LEU A 361 -6.62 -2.85 8.08
C LEU A 361 -6.95 -4.34 7.98
N GLU A 362 -8.24 -4.75 7.99
CA GLU A 362 -8.63 -6.14 7.69
C GLU A 362 -8.25 -6.55 6.25
N SER A 363 -8.28 -5.62 5.29
CA SER A 363 -7.72 -5.87 3.96
C SER A 363 -6.19 -5.80 3.96
N VAL A 364 -5.59 -4.87 4.70
CA VAL A 364 -4.13 -4.67 4.72
C VAL A 364 -3.39 -5.89 5.28
N ILE A 365 -3.94 -6.56 6.29
CA ILE A 365 -3.35 -7.82 6.80
C ILE A 365 -3.52 -8.99 5.84
N THR A 366 -4.46 -8.87 4.87
CA THR A 366 -4.84 -9.95 3.97
C THR A 366 -4.11 -9.88 2.61
N TYR A 367 -4.02 -8.69 2.01
CA TYR A 367 -3.45 -8.54 0.67
C TYR A 367 -1.92 -8.55 0.66
N GLU A 368 -1.33 -8.72 -0.55
CA GLU A 368 0.12 -8.77 -0.77
C GLU A 368 0.84 -9.81 0.11
N GLY A 369 0.21 -10.95 0.30
CA GLY A 369 0.56 -12.00 1.24
C GLY A 369 -0.21 -11.84 2.54
N THR A 370 -0.98 -12.88 2.89
CA THR A 370 -1.74 -12.91 4.14
C THR A 370 -0.79 -12.93 5.35
N HIS A 371 -1.33 -12.60 6.52
CA HIS A 371 -0.60 -12.69 7.79
C HIS A 371 0.05 -14.08 7.97
N ASP A 372 -0.63 -15.15 7.57
CA ASP A 372 -0.15 -16.53 7.66
C ASP A 372 0.94 -16.82 6.63
N ILE A 373 0.78 -16.41 5.38
CA ILE A 373 1.82 -16.55 4.34
C ILE A 373 3.12 -15.89 4.77
N HIS A 374 3.07 -14.71 5.38
CA HIS A 374 4.26 -14.08 5.94
C HIS A 374 4.86 -14.89 7.09
N GLY A 375 4.00 -15.52 7.93
CA GLY A 375 4.44 -16.46 8.97
C GLY A 375 5.22 -17.64 8.38
N LEU A 376 4.70 -18.26 7.31
CA LEU A 376 5.34 -19.39 6.62
C LEU A 376 6.70 -18.95 5.98
N ILE A 377 6.76 -17.78 5.33
CA ILE A 377 8.01 -17.25 4.76
C ILE A 377 9.09 -17.07 5.83
N ILE A 378 8.72 -16.49 6.97
CA ILE A 378 9.63 -16.27 8.10
C ILE A 378 10.03 -17.61 8.72
N GLY A 379 9.05 -18.49 8.95
CA GLY A 379 9.25 -19.83 9.52
C GLY A 379 10.24 -20.65 8.73
N ARG A 380 10.11 -20.70 7.41
CA ARG A 380 11.06 -21.34 6.51
C ARG A 380 12.48 -20.83 6.70
N GLN A 381 12.65 -19.51 6.80
CA GLN A 381 13.98 -18.91 6.98
C GLN A 381 14.60 -19.24 8.34
N LEU A 382 13.78 -19.35 9.38
CA LEU A 382 14.24 -19.64 10.74
C LEU A 382 14.56 -21.13 10.95
N THR A 383 13.75 -22.03 10.35
CA THR A 383 13.84 -23.47 10.59
C THR A 383 14.58 -24.21 9.48
N GLY A 384 14.69 -23.63 8.29
CA GLY A 384 15.18 -24.32 7.08
C GLY A 384 14.13 -25.20 6.40
N GLU A 385 12.93 -25.36 6.99
CA GLU A 385 11.87 -26.25 6.49
C GLU A 385 10.78 -25.45 5.75
N ASP A 386 10.34 -25.99 4.60
CA ASP A 386 9.26 -25.40 3.81
C ASP A 386 7.91 -25.95 4.28
N ALA A 387 7.02 -25.09 4.74
CA ALA A 387 5.69 -25.45 5.19
C ALA A 387 4.57 -25.03 4.18
N ILE A 388 4.94 -24.54 2.99
CA ILE A 388 4.00 -24.16 1.93
C ILE A 388 3.72 -25.32 0.99
N THR A 389 4.68 -26.24 0.85
CA THR A 389 4.59 -27.42 -0.06
C THR A 389 4.78 -28.71 0.70
#